data_aee24e2ea2a50c21b3dada3cc46b37cb
#
_entry.id   aee24e2ea2a50c21b3dada3cc46b37cb
#
_cell.length_a   1.000
_cell.length_b   1.000
_cell.length_c   1.000
_cell.angle_alpha   90.00
_cell.angle_beta   90.00
_cell.angle_gamma   90.00
#
_symmetry.space_group_name_H-M   'P 1'
#
loop_
_entity.id
_entity.type
_entity.pdbx_description
1 polymer ?
#
loop_
_entity_poly.entity_id
_entity_poly.type
_entity_poly.pdbx_seq_one_letter_code
_entity_poly.pdbx_strand_id
1 'polypeptide(L)'
;MKPLEGVRVLEIASIGPGPLAANTFLELGAEVIRVNNPKAVDMLPSNADPALENRINITVDLKSNDGIKLVKELIKGVDILLEGNRPGVMEKIGLGPKDIHKVNTKTVYIRLTGWGQEGEIVNDAGHDINYLALSGVLSLLGKDGSPPIAPINLVADYGSGTMFAVISGLLGIYEVKNNNKENIVYDVAMFEGVSYLASLMFGLNDIGMWNDKRGANLLDGGAPFYRCYETKDNKYVAVGALENKFFRELVTKLELPEEMINEQMNLDRWSEFETIFSDLFLTKSRDEWSEIFKNSDSCVTPVLSLDEARSHPHAISRSSFFNNFPRSDNMLQEKNHKVTKKSIQSIFEELKISKDFVQQVEKNGTCLLYTSDAADEGVR
;
A
#
# COMPACT_ATOMS: atom_id res chain seq x y z
N MET A 1 -0.65 22.15 -12.37
CA MET A 1 -0.05 20.97 -13.05
C MET A 1 0.25 19.94 -11.97
N LYS A 2 -0.22 18.71 -12.14
CA LYS A 2 0.11 17.64 -11.19
C LYS A 2 1.56 17.20 -11.40
N PRO A 3 2.24 16.63 -10.36
CA PRO A 3 3.66 16.26 -10.47
C PRO A 3 3.98 15.31 -11.62
N LEU A 4 3.07 14.39 -11.96
CA LEU A 4 3.24 13.41 -13.02
C LEU A 4 2.35 13.68 -14.26
N GLU A 5 1.88 14.91 -14.43
CA GLU A 5 1.15 15.27 -15.65
C GLU A 5 2.04 15.07 -16.88
N GLY A 6 1.52 14.34 -17.88
CA GLY A 6 2.26 13.92 -19.07
C GLY A 6 3.10 12.64 -18.92
N VAL A 7 3.09 12.00 -17.75
CA VAL A 7 3.66 10.66 -17.52
C VAL A 7 2.61 9.62 -17.82
N ARG A 8 2.99 8.55 -18.51
CA ARG A 8 2.11 7.41 -18.82
C ARG A 8 2.62 6.12 -18.20
N VAL A 9 1.75 5.45 -17.45
CA VAL A 9 2.00 4.16 -16.80
C VAL A 9 1.19 3.09 -17.51
N LEU A 10 1.83 1.99 -17.88
CA LEU A 10 1.15 0.78 -18.32
C LEU A 10 1.27 -0.26 -17.20
N GLU A 11 0.12 -0.68 -16.69
CA GLU A 11 -0.01 -1.71 -15.67
C GLU A 11 -0.45 -3.01 -16.33
N ILE A 12 0.33 -4.07 -16.20
CA ILE A 12 -0.14 -5.42 -16.46
C ILE A 12 -0.95 -5.86 -15.26
N ALA A 13 -2.22 -6.18 -15.46
CA ALA A 13 -3.17 -6.45 -14.39
C ALA A 13 -2.66 -7.49 -13.39
N SER A 14 -2.65 -7.10 -12.14
CA SER A 14 -2.28 -7.90 -10.98
C SER A 14 -3.28 -7.63 -9.83
N ILE A 15 -3.05 -8.22 -8.67
CA ILE A 15 -3.84 -8.02 -7.45
C ILE A 15 -2.96 -7.38 -6.36
N GLY A 16 -3.59 -6.79 -5.34
CA GLY A 16 -2.91 -6.26 -4.16
C GLY A 16 -2.04 -5.02 -4.46
N PRO A 17 -0.71 -5.12 -4.34
CA PRO A 17 0.18 -3.96 -4.34
C PRO A 17 0.28 -3.23 -5.69
N GLY A 18 0.20 -3.96 -6.80
CA GLY A 18 0.26 -3.38 -8.15
C GLY A 18 -0.86 -2.36 -8.41
N PRO A 19 -2.12 -2.73 -8.23
CA PRO A 19 -3.25 -1.81 -8.29
C PRO A 19 -3.08 -0.54 -7.48
N LEU A 20 -2.68 -0.63 -6.22
CA LEU A 20 -2.50 0.55 -5.38
C LEU A 20 -1.32 1.42 -5.84
N ALA A 21 -0.22 0.81 -6.31
CA ALA A 21 0.90 1.56 -6.87
C ALA A 21 0.49 2.33 -8.14
N ALA A 22 -0.23 1.68 -9.05
CA ALA A 22 -0.74 2.33 -10.25
C ALA A 22 -1.75 3.45 -9.92
N ASN A 23 -2.62 3.25 -8.90
CA ASN A 23 -3.51 4.30 -8.43
C ASN A 23 -2.75 5.49 -7.84
N THR A 24 -1.66 5.24 -7.11
CA THR A 24 -0.82 6.32 -6.57
C THR A 24 -0.22 7.16 -7.70
N PHE A 25 0.28 6.55 -8.77
CA PHE A 25 0.74 7.29 -9.95
C PHE A 25 -0.39 8.11 -10.61
N LEU A 26 -1.60 7.53 -10.71
CA LEU A 26 -2.78 8.22 -11.24
C LEU A 26 -3.15 9.44 -10.39
N GLU A 27 -3.18 9.30 -9.07
CA GLU A 27 -3.46 10.42 -8.17
C GLU A 27 -2.40 11.52 -8.26
N LEU A 28 -1.15 11.17 -8.52
CA LEU A 28 -0.06 12.11 -8.82
C LEU A 28 -0.17 12.76 -10.20
N GLY A 29 -1.11 12.33 -11.03
CA GLY A 29 -1.41 12.95 -12.33
C GLY A 29 -0.96 12.18 -13.56
N ALA A 30 -0.41 10.99 -13.40
CA ALA A 30 -0.08 10.14 -14.53
C ALA A 30 -1.34 9.60 -15.24
N GLU A 31 -1.23 9.31 -16.53
CA GLU A 31 -2.19 8.49 -17.27
C GLU A 31 -1.88 7.03 -16.97
N VAL A 32 -2.88 6.26 -16.50
CA VAL A 32 -2.70 4.83 -16.22
C VAL A 32 -3.54 4.01 -17.18
N ILE A 33 -2.87 3.16 -17.98
CA ILE A 33 -3.47 2.16 -18.84
C ILE A 33 -3.31 0.81 -18.14
N ARG A 34 -4.44 0.13 -17.84
CA ARG A 34 -4.44 -1.22 -17.28
C ARG A 34 -4.76 -2.23 -18.34
N VAL A 35 -3.86 -3.18 -18.54
CA VAL A 35 -4.00 -4.32 -19.47
C VAL A 35 -4.55 -5.50 -18.68
N ASN A 36 -5.84 -5.78 -18.86
CA ASN A 36 -6.53 -6.89 -18.23
C ASN A 36 -6.39 -8.18 -19.05
N ASN A 37 -6.40 -9.32 -18.36
CA ASN A 37 -6.44 -10.63 -18.99
C ASN A 37 -7.90 -11.04 -19.26
N PRO A 38 -8.31 -11.41 -20.50
CA PRO A 38 -9.68 -11.79 -20.80
C PRO A 38 -10.15 -13.06 -20.07
N LYS A 39 -9.22 -13.83 -19.50
CA LYS A 39 -9.50 -15.06 -18.75
C LYS A 39 -9.28 -14.92 -17.24
N ALA A 40 -9.03 -13.70 -16.75
CA ALA A 40 -8.92 -13.48 -15.33
C ALA A 40 -10.27 -13.74 -14.65
N VAL A 41 -10.22 -14.43 -13.52
CA VAL A 41 -11.35 -14.55 -12.61
C VAL A 41 -11.06 -13.64 -11.46
N ASP A 42 -11.85 -12.58 -11.31
CA ASP A 42 -11.70 -11.66 -10.20
C ASP A 42 -12.09 -12.35 -8.89
N MET A 43 -11.20 -12.31 -7.90
CA MET A 43 -11.48 -12.85 -6.56
C MET A 43 -12.44 -11.96 -5.77
N LEU A 44 -12.52 -10.69 -6.13
CA LEU A 44 -13.40 -9.70 -5.50
C LEU A 44 -14.30 -9.06 -6.55
N PRO A 45 -15.48 -8.56 -6.16
CA PRO A 45 -16.31 -7.75 -7.05
C PRO A 45 -15.52 -6.55 -7.61
N SER A 46 -15.73 -6.21 -8.88
CA SER A 46 -14.99 -5.16 -9.58
C SER A 46 -15.07 -3.78 -8.90
N ASN A 47 -16.11 -3.53 -8.11
CA ASN A 47 -16.32 -2.31 -7.34
C ASN A 47 -15.79 -2.37 -5.89
N ALA A 48 -15.19 -3.49 -5.49
CA ALA A 48 -14.68 -3.64 -4.13
C ALA A 48 -13.33 -2.93 -3.91
N ASP A 49 -12.53 -2.75 -4.98
CA ASP A 49 -11.23 -2.10 -4.90
C ASP A 49 -11.26 -0.71 -5.56
N PRO A 50 -11.37 0.37 -4.78
CA PRO A 50 -11.37 1.74 -5.31
C PRO A 50 -10.05 2.10 -6.01
N ALA A 51 -8.97 1.38 -5.73
CA ALA A 51 -7.72 1.56 -6.43
C ALA A 51 -7.80 1.18 -7.92
N LEU A 52 -8.86 0.51 -8.37
CA LEU A 52 -9.10 0.18 -9.78
C LEU A 52 -9.86 1.26 -10.56
N GLU A 53 -10.39 2.26 -9.87
CA GLU A 53 -11.17 3.32 -10.50
C GLU A 53 -10.31 4.28 -11.34
N ASN A 54 -10.98 4.99 -12.23
CA ASN A 54 -10.40 6.10 -13.02
C ASN A 54 -9.24 5.75 -13.96
N ARG A 55 -8.97 4.47 -14.22
CA ARG A 55 -7.98 4.01 -15.18
C ARG A 55 -8.54 3.86 -16.58
N ILE A 56 -7.65 3.82 -17.56
CA ILE A 56 -7.97 3.42 -18.92
C ILE A 56 -7.83 1.90 -18.98
N ASN A 57 -8.94 1.17 -19.02
CA ASN A 57 -8.94 -0.28 -19.03
C ASN A 57 -8.99 -0.81 -20.46
N ILE A 58 -8.10 -1.75 -20.78
CA ILE A 58 -8.15 -2.56 -21.99
C ILE A 58 -8.03 -4.02 -21.62
N THR A 59 -8.73 -4.88 -22.33
CA THR A 59 -8.60 -6.34 -22.14
C THR A 59 -7.87 -6.93 -23.34
N VAL A 60 -6.72 -7.56 -23.09
CA VAL A 60 -5.83 -8.06 -24.15
C VAL A 60 -5.41 -9.49 -23.85
N ASP A 61 -5.57 -10.39 -24.83
CA ASP A 61 -5.00 -11.74 -24.74
C ASP A 61 -3.49 -11.70 -25.03
N LEU A 62 -2.69 -11.68 -23.95
CA LEU A 62 -1.23 -11.68 -24.02
C LEU A 62 -0.63 -13.03 -24.47
N LYS A 63 -1.47 -14.03 -24.80
CA LYS A 63 -1.04 -15.26 -25.45
C LYS A 63 -1.11 -15.17 -26.98
N SER A 64 -1.76 -14.14 -27.52
CA SER A 64 -1.83 -13.90 -28.94
C SER A 64 -0.70 -12.99 -29.43
N ASN A 65 -0.21 -13.24 -30.64
CA ASN A 65 0.81 -12.38 -31.27
C ASN A 65 0.32 -10.95 -31.47
N ASP A 66 -0.95 -10.77 -31.83
CA ASP A 66 -1.54 -9.44 -32.02
C ASP A 66 -1.70 -8.68 -30.72
N GLY A 67 -2.04 -9.36 -29.60
CA GLY A 67 -2.09 -8.76 -28.27
C GLY A 67 -0.72 -8.29 -27.80
N ILE A 68 0.30 -9.12 -27.98
CA ILE A 68 1.70 -8.75 -27.67
C ILE A 68 2.13 -7.55 -28.52
N LYS A 69 1.80 -7.56 -29.82
CA LYS A 69 2.11 -6.45 -30.72
C LYS A 69 1.40 -5.17 -30.29
N LEU A 70 0.14 -5.23 -29.88
CA LEU A 70 -0.61 -4.07 -29.38
C LEU A 70 0.06 -3.48 -28.14
N VAL A 71 0.45 -4.31 -27.17
CA VAL A 71 1.16 -3.85 -25.98
C VAL A 71 2.49 -3.18 -26.36
N LYS A 72 3.24 -3.75 -27.29
CA LYS A 72 4.49 -3.13 -27.78
C LYS A 72 4.26 -1.80 -28.48
N GLU A 73 3.16 -1.63 -29.20
CA GLU A 73 2.80 -0.33 -29.79
C GLU A 73 2.50 0.71 -28.70
N LEU A 74 1.78 0.32 -27.63
CA LEU A 74 1.54 1.21 -26.48
C LEU A 74 2.84 1.61 -25.78
N ILE A 75 3.78 0.68 -25.60
CA ILE A 75 5.07 0.93 -24.96
C ILE A 75 5.87 2.07 -25.59
N LYS A 76 5.69 2.37 -26.86
CA LYS A 76 6.36 3.48 -27.52
C LYS A 76 6.12 4.84 -26.85
N GLY A 77 5.01 4.98 -26.13
CA GLY A 77 4.64 6.20 -25.40
C GLY A 77 4.45 5.99 -23.90
N VAL A 78 5.05 4.94 -23.32
CA VAL A 78 4.93 4.61 -21.91
C VAL A 78 6.23 4.94 -21.17
N ASP A 79 6.11 5.67 -20.08
CA ASP A 79 7.24 6.03 -19.21
C ASP A 79 7.52 4.96 -18.15
N ILE A 80 6.47 4.30 -17.64
CA ILE A 80 6.59 3.23 -16.63
C ILE A 80 5.80 2.02 -17.07
N LEU A 81 6.41 0.83 -17.07
CA LEU A 81 5.74 -0.46 -17.12
C LEU A 81 5.78 -1.09 -15.73
N LEU A 82 4.61 -1.37 -15.16
CA LEU A 82 4.45 -2.04 -13.87
C LEU A 82 3.84 -3.43 -14.09
N GLU A 83 4.51 -4.47 -13.60
CA GLU A 83 3.99 -5.85 -13.64
C GLU A 83 4.29 -6.59 -12.33
N GLY A 84 3.48 -7.61 -12.02
CA GLY A 84 3.60 -8.44 -10.84
C GLY A 84 3.53 -9.94 -11.15
N ASN A 85 3.99 -10.36 -12.33
CA ASN A 85 4.02 -11.76 -12.71
C ASN A 85 5.22 -12.48 -12.09
N ARG A 86 5.11 -13.80 -11.96
CA ARG A 86 6.25 -14.63 -11.56
C ARG A 86 7.43 -14.45 -12.53
N PRO A 87 8.67 -14.53 -12.03
CA PRO A 87 9.86 -14.41 -12.86
C PRO A 87 9.82 -15.29 -14.12
N GLY A 88 10.27 -14.72 -15.23
CA GLY A 88 10.30 -15.39 -16.53
C GLY A 88 8.96 -15.44 -17.29
N VAL A 89 7.84 -15.05 -16.70
CA VAL A 89 6.54 -15.05 -17.40
C VAL A 89 6.51 -14.00 -18.50
N MET A 90 6.94 -12.78 -18.20
CA MET A 90 6.96 -11.69 -19.19
C MET A 90 7.98 -11.95 -20.30
N GLU A 91 9.12 -12.55 -19.98
CA GLU A 91 10.11 -12.97 -20.97
C GLU A 91 9.56 -14.02 -21.94
N LYS A 92 8.84 -15.04 -21.43
CA LYS A 92 8.24 -16.10 -22.24
C LYS A 92 7.25 -15.58 -23.27
N ILE A 93 6.54 -14.51 -22.96
CA ILE A 93 5.58 -13.88 -23.87
C ILE A 93 6.19 -12.74 -24.70
N GLY A 94 7.49 -12.48 -24.59
CA GLY A 94 8.19 -11.45 -25.35
C GLY A 94 7.89 -10.02 -24.91
N LEU A 95 7.52 -9.84 -23.62
CA LEU A 95 7.30 -8.55 -22.96
C LEU A 95 8.23 -8.35 -21.75
N GLY A 96 9.29 -9.14 -21.63
CA GLY A 96 10.33 -8.96 -20.63
C GLY A 96 11.15 -7.67 -20.83
N PRO A 97 11.95 -7.26 -19.84
CA PRO A 97 12.68 -5.99 -19.89
C PRO A 97 13.49 -5.79 -21.18
N LYS A 98 14.21 -6.82 -21.62
CA LYS A 98 14.98 -6.77 -22.87
C LYS A 98 14.11 -6.51 -24.10
N ASP A 99 12.89 -7.05 -24.15
CA ASP A 99 11.99 -6.88 -25.28
C ASP A 99 11.33 -5.52 -25.28
N ILE A 100 10.96 -5.03 -24.11
CA ILE A 100 10.40 -3.69 -23.91
C ILE A 100 11.43 -2.61 -24.27
N HIS A 101 12.66 -2.76 -23.81
CA HIS A 101 13.73 -1.79 -24.08
C HIS A 101 14.18 -1.78 -25.55
N LYS A 102 13.93 -2.84 -26.34
CA LYS A 102 14.07 -2.76 -27.81
C LYS A 102 13.04 -1.84 -28.46
N VAL A 103 11.90 -1.61 -27.81
CA VAL A 103 10.82 -0.75 -28.31
C VAL A 103 10.99 0.68 -27.80
N ASN A 104 11.29 0.83 -26.50
CA ASN A 104 11.46 2.12 -25.83
C ASN A 104 12.49 1.99 -24.70
N THR A 105 13.72 2.45 -24.94
CA THR A 105 14.83 2.40 -23.96
C THR A 105 14.56 3.25 -22.73
N LYS A 106 13.64 4.21 -22.81
CA LYS A 106 13.31 5.16 -21.74
C LYS A 106 12.20 4.65 -20.81
N THR A 107 11.54 3.53 -21.13
CA THR A 107 10.54 2.94 -20.26
C THR A 107 11.22 2.38 -19.00
N VAL A 108 10.79 2.86 -17.84
CA VAL A 108 11.17 2.30 -16.53
C VAL A 108 10.36 1.02 -16.31
N TYR A 109 11.05 -0.09 -16.18
CA TYR A 109 10.41 -1.40 -15.98
C TYR A 109 10.43 -1.75 -14.49
N ILE A 110 9.24 -1.90 -13.87
CA ILE A 110 9.10 -2.25 -12.46
C ILE A 110 8.54 -3.66 -12.34
N ARG A 111 9.27 -4.55 -11.70
CA ARG A 111 8.92 -5.93 -11.38
C ARG A 111 8.55 -6.03 -9.91
N LEU A 112 7.27 -6.06 -9.61
CA LEU A 112 6.73 -6.08 -8.25
C LEU A 112 6.33 -7.51 -7.88
N THR A 113 7.17 -8.20 -7.12
CA THR A 113 6.97 -9.61 -6.76
C THR A 113 7.14 -9.85 -5.25
N GLY A 114 6.73 -11.01 -4.77
CA GLY A 114 6.89 -11.39 -3.37
C GLY A 114 8.34 -11.63 -2.98
N TRP A 115 9.04 -12.43 -3.80
CA TRP A 115 10.37 -12.96 -3.48
C TRP A 115 11.52 -12.35 -4.29
N GLY A 116 11.23 -11.42 -5.21
CA GLY A 116 12.21 -10.89 -6.15
C GLY A 116 12.35 -11.73 -7.42
N GLN A 117 13.39 -11.44 -8.21
CA GLN A 117 13.65 -12.10 -9.50
C GLN A 117 14.68 -13.21 -9.40
N GLU A 118 15.42 -13.30 -8.29
CA GLU A 118 16.48 -14.27 -8.03
C GLU A 118 16.30 -14.88 -6.62
N GLY A 119 16.86 -16.05 -6.38
CA GLY A 119 16.79 -16.73 -5.09
C GLY A 119 16.12 -18.11 -5.16
N GLU A 120 16.22 -18.86 -4.07
CA GLU A 120 15.79 -20.27 -4.01
C GLU A 120 14.29 -20.46 -4.21
N ILE A 121 13.46 -19.53 -3.69
CA ILE A 121 12.00 -19.63 -3.66
C ILE A 121 11.30 -18.65 -4.63
N VAL A 122 12.04 -18.09 -5.56
CA VAL A 122 11.57 -17.07 -6.52
C VAL A 122 10.33 -17.49 -7.31
N ASN A 123 10.15 -18.79 -7.53
CA ASN A 123 8.99 -19.36 -8.24
C ASN A 123 7.86 -19.83 -7.32
N ASP A 124 8.04 -19.74 -6.00
CA ASP A 124 7.04 -20.20 -5.05
C ASP A 124 5.86 -19.22 -4.95
N ALA A 125 4.69 -19.76 -4.67
CA ALA A 125 3.54 -18.93 -4.38
C ALA A 125 3.65 -18.33 -2.96
N GLY A 126 3.23 -17.08 -2.82
CA GLY A 126 3.16 -16.42 -1.53
C GLY A 126 2.23 -15.22 -1.58
N HIS A 127 1.79 -14.80 -0.40
CA HIS A 127 1.01 -13.60 -0.15
C HIS A 127 1.64 -12.82 1.01
N ASP A 128 1.13 -11.66 1.35
CA ASP A 128 1.62 -10.76 2.40
C ASP A 128 2.13 -11.52 3.64
N ILE A 129 1.31 -12.39 4.22
CA ILE A 129 1.65 -13.14 5.42
C ILE A 129 2.90 -14.04 5.26
N ASN A 130 3.14 -14.56 4.05
CA ASN A 130 4.29 -15.41 3.78
C ASN A 130 5.57 -14.58 3.69
N TYR A 131 5.51 -13.39 3.09
CA TYR A 131 6.63 -12.44 3.01
C TYR A 131 7.01 -11.94 4.40
N LEU A 132 6.00 -11.62 5.23
CA LEU A 132 6.19 -11.27 6.65
C LEU A 132 6.80 -12.41 7.45
N ALA A 133 6.35 -13.65 7.23
CA ALA A 133 6.83 -14.80 7.98
C ALA A 133 8.32 -15.07 7.72
N LEU A 134 8.72 -15.08 6.47
CA LEU A 134 10.09 -15.39 6.09
C LEU A 134 11.07 -14.24 6.42
N SER A 135 10.61 -12.97 6.40
CA SER A 135 11.39 -11.82 6.83
C SER A 135 11.64 -11.77 8.34
N GLY A 136 11.00 -12.64 9.11
CA GLY A 136 11.05 -12.60 10.58
C GLY A 136 10.06 -11.62 11.22
N VAL A 137 9.48 -10.68 10.47
CA VAL A 137 8.62 -9.62 11.01
C VAL A 137 7.32 -10.16 11.59
N LEU A 138 6.75 -11.21 11.00
CA LEU A 138 5.54 -11.84 11.54
C LEU A 138 5.76 -12.38 12.97
N SER A 139 6.99 -12.82 13.29
CA SER A 139 7.31 -13.33 14.63
C SER A 139 7.21 -12.26 15.72
N LEU A 140 7.22 -10.98 15.36
CA LEU A 140 7.15 -9.85 16.29
C LEU A 140 5.71 -9.48 16.67
N LEU A 141 4.70 -9.98 15.93
CA LEU A 141 3.31 -9.52 16.00
C LEU A 141 2.44 -10.47 16.82
N GLY A 142 1.70 -9.92 17.79
CA GLY A 142 0.75 -10.65 18.62
C GLY A 142 1.20 -10.81 20.07
N LYS A 143 0.68 -11.85 20.75
CA LYS A 143 1.00 -12.15 22.17
C LYS A 143 1.81 -13.44 22.26
N ASP A 144 2.63 -13.54 23.30
CA ASP A 144 3.32 -14.76 23.64
C ASP A 144 2.32 -15.90 23.96
N GLY A 145 2.71 -17.13 23.65
CA GLY A 145 1.85 -18.30 23.83
C GLY A 145 0.69 -18.45 22.83
N SER A 146 0.56 -17.51 21.86
CA SER A 146 -0.43 -17.57 20.78
C SER A 146 0.25 -17.53 19.41
N PRO A 147 -0.39 -18.02 18.32
CA PRO A 147 0.13 -17.82 16.98
C PRO A 147 0.32 -16.33 16.66
N PRO A 148 1.33 -15.96 15.84
CA PRO A 148 1.49 -14.60 15.35
C PRO A 148 0.23 -14.08 14.65
N ILE A 149 -0.01 -12.78 14.73
CA ILE A 149 -1.21 -12.13 14.16
C ILE A 149 -0.86 -11.52 12.82
N ALA A 150 -1.62 -11.88 11.76
CA ALA A 150 -1.49 -11.23 10.45
C ALA A 150 -2.02 -9.79 10.51
N PRO A 151 -1.23 -8.78 10.08
CA PRO A 151 -1.66 -7.37 10.08
C PRO A 151 -2.45 -7.02 8.80
N ILE A 152 -3.35 -7.90 8.36
CA ILE A 152 -4.00 -7.81 7.04
C ILE A 152 -2.93 -7.87 5.95
N ASN A 153 -3.09 -7.21 4.81
CA ASN A 153 -2.06 -7.09 3.76
C ASN A 153 -1.45 -5.66 3.72
N LEU A 154 -1.37 -5.01 4.90
CA LEU A 154 -0.92 -3.61 4.97
C LEU A 154 0.60 -3.46 4.97
N VAL A 155 1.34 -4.47 5.39
CA VAL A 155 2.79 -4.33 5.60
C VAL A 155 3.60 -4.78 4.39
N ALA A 156 3.44 -6.03 3.95
CA ALA A 156 4.21 -6.52 2.82
C ALA A 156 3.66 -6.02 1.47
N ASP A 157 2.37 -6.18 1.22
CA ASP A 157 1.77 -5.74 -0.05
C ASP A 157 1.82 -4.21 -0.18
N TYR A 158 1.26 -3.49 0.80
CA TYR A 158 1.07 -2.05 0.65
C TYR A 158 2.23 -1.22 1.21
N GLY A 159 2.68 -1.46 2.43
CA GLY A 159 3.78 -0.71 3.05
C GLY A 159 5.13 -0.95 2.36
N SER A 160 5.39 -2.19 1.97
CA SER A 160 6.59 -2.56 1.21
C SER A 160 6.34 -2.46 -0.30
N GLY A 161 5.60 -3.41 -0.87
CA GLY A 161 5.48 -3.57 -2.32
C GLY A 161 5.01 -2.30 -3.04
N THR A 162 3.85 -1.77 -2.65
CA THR A 162 3.30 -0.58 -3.30
C THR A 162 4.22 0.63 -3.17
N MET A 163 4.69 0.95 -1.95
CA MET A 163 5.47 2.17 -1.73
C MET A 163 6.84 2.10 -2.40
N PHE A 164 7.53 0.95 -2.37
CA PHE A 164 8.80 0.81 -3.08
C PHE A 164 8.62 0.79 -4.60
N ALA A 165 7.53 0.25 -5.14
CA ALA A 165 7.22 0.34 -6.56
C ALA A 165 7.01 1.80 -7.00
N VAL A 166 6.29 2.60 -6.20
CA VAL A 166 6.09 4.03 -6.47
C VAL A 166 7.42 4.79 -6.39
N ILE A 167 8.22 4.58 -5.35
CA ILE A 167 9.55 5.19 -5.21
C ILE A 167 10.42 4.84 -6.41
N SER A 168 10.47 3.56 -6.81
CA SER A 168 11.24 3.09 -7.95
C SER A 168 10.81 3.75 -9.26
N GLY A 169 9.50 3.91 -9.47
CA GLY A 169 8.98 4.60 -10.64
C GLY A 169 9.38 6.07 -10.69
N LEU A 170 9.27 6.78 -9.56
CA LEU A 170 9.68 8.19 -9.46
C LEU A 170 11.20 8.35 -9.66
N LEU A 171 12.02 7.49 -9.06
CA LEU A 171 13.47 7.47 -9.27
C LEU A 171 13.81 7.18 -10.73
N GLY A 172 13.15 6.22 -11.35
CA GLY A 172 13.37 5.87 -12.75
C GLY A 172 13.06 7.04 -13.68
N ILE A 173 11.92 7.73 -13.49
CA ILE A 173 11.58 8.94 -14.25
C ILE A 173 12.63 10.03 -14.05
N TYR A 174 13.08 10.22 -12.80
CA TYR A 174 14.14 11.20 -12.50
C TYR A 174 15.42 10.87 -13.26
N GLU A 175 15.87 9.63 -13.23
CA GLU A 175 17.07 9.16 -13.92
C GLU A 175 16.97 9.32 -15.45
N VAL A 176 15.81 8.96 -16.04
CA VAL A 176 15.58 9.12 -17.48
C VAL A 176 15.59 10.60 -17.87
N LYS A 177 14.88 11.46 -17.12
CA LYS A 177 14.72 12.88 -17.49
C LYS A 177 15.95 13.73 -17.24
N ASN A 178 16.67 13.48 -16.15
CA ASN A 178 17.79 14.34 -15.74
C ASN A 178 19.17 13.75 -16.08
N ASN A 179 19.31 12.43 -16.10
CA ASN A 179 20.58 11.75 -16.32
C ASN A 179 20.66 11.03 -17.67
N ASN A 180 19.59 11.10 -18.50
CA ASN A 180 19.46 10.37 -19.78
C ASN A 180 19.74 8.86 -19.64
N LYS A 181 19.44 8.28 -18.47
CA LYS A 181 19.61 6.86 -18.23
C LYS A 181 18.58 6.05 -19.00
N GLU A 182 18.98 4.94 -19.54
CA GLU A 182 18.16 4.07 -20.36
C GLU A 182 18.16 2.65 -19.79
N ASN A 183 17.19 1.83 -20.21
CA ASN A 183 17.06 0.42 -19.88
C ASN A 183 16.99 0.17 -18.37
N ILE A 184 16.22 1.00 -17.66
CA ILE A 184 16.07 0.92 -16.21
C ILE A 184 15.10 -0.20 -15.86
N VAL A 185 15.54 -1.12 -15.00
CA VAL A 185 14.72 -2.20 -14.43
C VAL A 185 14.85 -2.15 -12.92
N TYR A 186 13.73 -2.14 -12.22
CA TYR A 186 13.66 -2.29 -10.78
C TYR A 186 13.05 -3.63 -10.43
N ASP A 187 13.74 -4.38 -9.58
CA ASP A 187 13.24 -5.57 -8.90
C ASP A 187 12.75 -5.16 -7.51
N VAL A 188 11.43 -5.14 -7.32
CA VAL A 188 10.79 -4.75 -6.08
C VAL A 188 10.25 -6.00 -5.39
N ALA A 189 11.08 -6.57 -4.53
CA ALA A 189 10.72 -7.73 -3.72
C ALA A 189 10.03 -7.30 -2.42
N MET A 190 8.78 -7.70 -2.22
CA MET A 190 8.03 -7.38 -1.00
C MET A 190 8.72 -7.89 0.26
N PHE A 191 9.32 -9.07 0.20
CA PHE A 191 10.12 -9.66 1.28
C PHE A 191 11.27 -8.75 1.74
N GLU A 192 12.04 -8.19 0.80
CA GLU A 192 13.17 -7.30 1.11
C GLU A 192 12.68 -5.97 1.69
N GLY A 193 11.61 -5.42 1.11
CA GLY A 193 11.03 -4.17 1.60
C GLY A 193 10.48 -4.31 3.03
N VAL A 194 9.87 -5.43 3.39
CA VAL A 194 9.45 -5.73 4.77
C VAL A 194 10.67 -5.77 5.70
N SER A 195 11.74 -6.45 5.30
CA SER A 195 12.97 -6.51 6.09
C SER A 195 13.58 -5.12 6.31
N TYR A 196 13.56 -4.28 5.27
CA TYR A 196 14.02 -2.89 5.37
C TYR A 196 13.17 -2.06 6.34
N LEU A 197 11.84 -2.19 6.28
CA LEU A 197 10.92 -1.50 7.21
C LEU A 197 11.17 -1.89 8.67
N ALA A 198 11.63 -3.12 8.92
CA ALA A 198 11.93 -3.63 10.25
C ALA A 198 13.38 -3.35 10.72
N SER A 199 14.14 -2.51 10.03
CA SER A 199 15.56 -2.24 10.33
C SER A 199 15.81 -1.88 11.80
N LEU A 200 14.91 -1.11 12.44
CA LEU A 200 15.02 -0.77 13.85
C LEU A 200 14.96 -2.03 14.73
N MET A 201 14.06 -2.96 14.43
CA MET A 201 13.86 -4.18 15.21
C MET A 201 15.08 -5.09 15.11
N PHE A 202 15.65 -5.23 13.91
CA PHE A 202 16.92 -5.93 13.73
C PHE A 202 18.05 -5.26 14.52
N GLY A 203 18.16 -3.93 14.47
CA GLY A 203 19.18 -3.20 15.24
C GLY A 203 19.03 -3.36 16.76
N LEU A 204 17.81 -3.33 17.28
CA LEU A 204 17.53 -3.55 18.70
C LEU A 204 17.87 -4.99 19.11
N ASN A 205 17.56 -5.95 18.27
CA ASN A 205 17.90 -7.36 18.49
C ASN A 205 19.44 -7.57 18.54
N ASP A 206 20.19 -6.98 17.61
CA ASP A 206 21.64 -7.08 17.54
C ASP A 206 22.35 -6.56 18.80
N ILE A 207 21.80 -5.54 19.45
CA ILE A 207 22.36 -4.99 20.69
C ILE A 207 21.73 -5.56 21.97
N GLY A 208 20.89 -6.59 21.83
CA GLY A 208 20.25 -7.27 22.96
C GLY A 208 19.16 -6.45 23.68
N MET A 209 18.60 -5.45 23.01
CA MET A 209 17.50 -4.61 23.53
C MET A 209 16.11 -5.06 23.03
N TRP A 210 16.03 -6.13 22.25
CA TRP A 210 14.79 -6.75 21.83
C TRP A 210 14.64 -8.12 22.48
N ASN A 211 13.48 -8.38 23.08
CA ASN A 211 13.12 -9.68 23.64
C ASN A 211 12.31 -10.45 22.60
N ASP A 212 12.69 -11.68 22.30
CA ASP A 212 12.00 -12.55 21.33
C ASP A 212 10.58 -12.94 21.75
N LYS A 213 10.23 -12.69 23.02
CA LYS A 213 8.90 -12.90 23.54
C LYS A 213 7.96 -11.78 23.09
N ARG A 214 6.95 -12.11 22.28
CA ARG A 214 5.95 -11.14 21.79
C ARG A 214 5.18 -10.47 22.94
N GLY A 215 4.95 -9.17 22.81
CA GLY A 215 4.26 -8.39 23.84
C GLY A 215 5.08 -8.18 25.10
N ALA A 216 6.41 -8.22 25.00
CA ALA A 216 7.34 -7.95 26.09
C ALA A 216 8.30 -6.77 25.81
N ASN A 217 8.09 -6.06 24.71
CA ASN A 217 8.94 -4.96 24.27
C ASN A 217 8.22 -3.62 24.33
N LEU A 218 8.98 -2.56 24.09
CA LEU A 218 8.49 -1.18 24.16
C LEU A 218 7.37 -0.90 23.14
N LEU A 219 7.48 -1.45 21.91
CA LEU A 219 6.63 -1.09 20.77
C LEU A 219 5.68 -2.20 20.31
N ASP A 220 5.69 -3.37 20.95
CA ASP A 220 4.88 -4.53 20.59
C ASP A 220 3.66 -4.77 21.49
N GLY A 221 3.34 -3.78 22.34
CA GLY A 221 2.27 -3.87 23.32
C GLY A 221 2.69 -4.43 24.68
N GLY A 222 3.98 -4.63 24.91
CA GLY A 222 4.53 -5.01 26.21
C GLY A 222 4.52 -3.87 27.22
N ALA A 223 4.88 -2.67 26.77
CA ALA A 223 4.84 -1.49 27.63
C ALA A 223 3.40 -1.07 27.95
N PRO A 224 3.06 -0.82 29.22
CA PRO A 224 1.71 -0.40 29.62
C PRO A 224 1.29 0.94 29.03
N PHE A 225 2.23 1.77 28.66
CA PHE A 225 2.02 3.06 28.00
C PHE A 225 2.13 3.02 26.47
N TYR A 226 2.20 1.81 25.87
CA TYR A 226 2.17 1.62 24.42
C TYR A 226 1.35 0.36 24.06
N ARG A 227 0.01 0.43 24.23
CA ARG A 227 -0.90 -0.67 23.95
C ARG A 227 -2.37 -0.22 23.91
N CYS A 228 -3.28 -1.14 23.55
CA CYS A 228 -4.71 -0.92 23.63
C CYS A 228 -5.29 -1.44 24.95
N TYR A 229 -6.28 -0.72 25.48
CA TYR A 229 -7.05 -1.08 26.68
C TYR A 229 -8.54 -1.15 26.36
N GLU A 230 -9.22 -2.14 26.96
CA GLU A 230 -10.66 -2.29 26.87
C GLU A 230 -11.35 -1.24 27.78
N THR A 231 -12.48 -0.75 27.31
CA THR A 231 -13.32 0.22 28.02
C THR A 231 -14.63 -0.39 28.47
N LYS A 232 -15.37 0.27 29.38
CA LYS A 232 -16.62 -0.22 29.97
C LYS A 232 -17.68 -0.65 28.94
N ASP A 233 -17.66 -0.10 27.75
CA ASP A 233 -18.59 -0.34 26.65
C ASP A 233 -18.09 -1.38 25.63
N ASN A 234 -17.12 -2.23 26.03
CA ASN A 234 -16.46 -3.25 25.20
C ASN A 234 -15.83 -2.67 23.90
N LYS A 235 -15.42 -1.42 23.94
CA LYS A 235 -14.59 -0.78 22.93
C LYS A 235 -13.17 -0.64 23.45
N TYR A 236 -12.31 0.07 22.71
CA TYR A 236 -10.90 0.17 23.05
C TYR A 236 -10.40 1.61 22.92
N VAL A 237 -9.42 1.93 23.74
CA VAL A 237 -8.53 3.09 23.58
C VAL A 237 -7.12 2.61 23.28
N ALA A 238 -6.37 3.37 22.50
CA ALA A 238 -4.96 3.15 22.23
C ALA A 238 -4.15 4.18 23.04
N VAL A 239 -3.18 3.70 23.80
CA VAL A 239 -2.23 4.52 24.57
C VAL A 239 -0.88 4.44 23.88
N GLY A 240 -0.23 5.59 23.65
CA GLY A 240 1.07 5.70 22.99
C GLY A 240 2.01 6.71 23.67
N ALA A 241 1.98 6.84 25.00
CA ALA A 241 2.70 7.83 25.80
C ALA A 241 4.17 7.43 26.04
N LEU A 242 4.96 7.33 24.96
CA LEU A 242 6.36 6.85 25.00
C LEU A 242 7.30 7.78 25.74
N GLU A 243 7.27 9.08 25.44
CA GLU A 243 8.14 10.06 26.06
C GLU A 243 7.65 10.40 27.47
N ASN A 244 8.57 10.58 28.40
CA ASN A 244 8.25 10.83 29.81
C ASN A 244 7.30 12.01 30.03
N LYS A 245 7.38 13.07 29.22
CA LYS A 245 6.46 14.21 29.30
C LYS A 245 5.01 13.83 28.97
N PHE A 246 4.80 12.94 28.01
CA PHE A 246 3.47 12.45 27.63
C PHE A 246 2.96 11.41 28.64
N PHE A 247 3.85 10.58 29.18
CA PHE A 247 3.51 9.66 30.26
C PHE A 247 3.12 10.40 31.54
N ARG A 248 3.79 11.50 31.86
CA ARG A 248 3.40 12.40 32.96
C ARG A 248 1.98 12.93 32.77
N GLU A 249 1.67 13.41 31.59
CA GLU A 249 0.31 13.89 31.25
C GLU A 249 -0.73 12.77 31.37
N LEU A 250 -0.42 11.56 30.91
CA LEU A 250 -1.26 10.37 31.05
C LEU A 250 -1.52 10.06 32.53
N VAL A 251 -0.48 9.97 33.38
CA VAL A 251 -0.58 9.69 34.80
C VAL A 251 -1.43 10.76 35.51
N THR A 252 -1.21 12.03 35.16
CA THR A 252 -1.97 13.16 35.74
C THR A 252 -3.46 13.07 35.35
N LYS A 253 -3.77 12.80 34.08
CA LYS A 253 -5.16 12.68 33.61
C LYS A 253 -5.89 11.46 34.16
N LEU A 254 -5.15 10.40 34.48
CA LEU A 254 -5.66 9.21 35.12
C LEU A 254 -5.75 9.35 36.66
N GLU A 255 -5.34 10.50 37.21
CA GLU A 255 -5.30 10.77 38.67
C GLU A 255 -4.48 9.72 39.45
N LEU A 256 -3.38 9.25 38.82
CA LEU A 256 -2.48 8.26 39.39
C LEU A 256 -1.31 8.91 40.20
N PRO A 257 -0.66 8.15 41.09
CA PRO A 257 0.47 8.65 41.86
C PRO A 257 1.64 9.14 41.00
N GLU A 258 2.19 10.33 41.31
CA GLU A 258 3.30 10.92 40.56
C GLU A 258 4.57 10.06 40.56
N GLU A 259 4.74 9.21 41.56
CA GLU A 259 5.87 8.28 41.66
C GLU A 259 5.97 7.35 40.48
N MET A 260 4.83 7.00 39.84
CA MET A 260 4.79 6.19 38.63
C MET A 260 5.58 6.80 37.48
N ILE A 261 5.68 8.13 37.43
CA ILE A 261 6.35 8.85 36.34
C ILE A 261 7.84 8.49 36.25
N ASN A 262 8.48 8.35 37.43
CA ASN A 262 9.89 8.02 37.51
C ASN A 262 10.17 6.53 37.23
N GLU A 263 9.13 5.70 37.34
CA GLU A 263 9.19 4.25 37.15
C GLU A 263 8.73 3.80 35.75
N GLN A 264 8.46 4.74 34.82
CA GLN A 264 7.95 4.45 33.47
C GLN A 264 8.73 3.34 32.76
N MET A 265 10.05 3.42 32.77
CA MET A 265 10.93 2.48 32.05
C MET A 265 11.39 1.29 32.92
N ASN A 266 10.87 1.16 34.14
CA ASN A 266 11.16 0.02 34.98
C ASN A 266 10.33 -1.19 34.57
N LEU A 267 10.96 -2.14 33.88
CA LEU A 267 10.32 -3.35 33.35
C LEU A 267 9.62 -4.17 34.44
N ASP A 268 10.16 -4.20 35.65
CA ASP A 268 9.59 -4.97 36.76
C ASP A 268 8.23 -4.40 37.21
N ARG A 269 7.94 -3.13 36.89
CA ARG A 269 6.68 -2.46 37.23
C ARG A 269 5.64 -2.53 36.11
N TRP A 270 6.03 -2.92 34.91
CA TRP A 270 5.11 -2.89 33.75
C TRP A 270 3.85 -3.74 33.96
N SER A 271 3.97 -4.92 34.52
CA SER A 271 2.79 -5.79 34.78
C SER A 271 1.83 -5.15 35.78
N GLU A 272 2.35 -4.46 36.80
CA GLU A 272 1.53 -3.73 37.78
C GLU A 272 0.82 -2.55 37.10
N PHE A 273 1.55 -1.75 36.32
CA PHE A 273 0.98 -0.61 35.59
C PHE A 273 -0.05 -1.04 34.55
N GLU A 274 0.18 -2.16 33.86
CA GLU A 274 -0.80 -2.75 32.94
C GLU A 274 -2.11 -3.06 33.67
N THR A 275 -2.04 -3.66 34.86
CA THR A 275 -3.22 -3.99 35.67
C THR A 275 -3.95 -2.72 36.09
N ILE A 276 -3.24 -1.72 36.64
CA ILE A 276 -3.83 -0.45 37.06
C ILE A 276 -4.53 0.25 35.90
N PHE A 277 -3.89 0.33 34.72
CA PHE A 277 -4.48 0.98 33.54
C PHE A 277 -5.68 0.20 33.02
N SER A 278 -5.62 -1.13 33.00
CA SER A 278 -6.73 -1.98 32.58
C SER A 278 -7.95 -1.75 33.46
N ASP A 279 -7.78 -1.78 34.78
CA ASP A 279 -8.87 -1.56 35.72
C ASP A 279 -9.48 -0.17 35.60
N LEU A 280 -8.63 0.86 35.42
CA LEU A 280 -9.10 2.25 35.23
C LEU A 280 -9.87 2.43 33.93
N PHE A 281 -9.34 1.93 32.80
CA PHE A 281 -10.01 2.11 31.50
C PHE A 281 -11.37 1.40 31.45
N LEU A 282 -11.58 0.33 32.18
CA LEU A 282 -12.87 -0.35 32.36
C LEU A 282 -13.91 0.48 33.13
N THR A 283 -13.54 1.58 33.80
CA THR A 283 -14.48 2.38 34.60
C THR A 283 -15.39 3.30 33.78
N LYS A 284 -14.97 3.68 32.57
CA LYS A 284 -15.72 4.60 31.69
C LYS A 284 -15.80 4.04 30.27
N SER A 285 -16.73 4.56 29.48
CA SER A 285 -16.82 4.28 28.05
C SER A 285 -15.65 4.87 27.26
N ARG A 286 -15.40 4.34 26.07
CA ARG A 286 -14.39 4.86 25.15
C ARG A 286 -14.57 6.37 24.86
N ASP A 287 -15.81 6.79 24.69
CA ASP A 287 -16.11 8.17 24.33
C ASP A 287 -15.95 9.12 25.52
N GLU A 288 -16.27 8.66 26.76
CA GLU A 288 -15.97 9.42 28.00
C GLU A 288 -14.45 9.58 28.18
N TRP A 289 -13.67 8.54 27.94
CA TRP A 289 -12.21 8.64 27.95
C TRP A 289 -11.68 9.58 26.88
N SER A 290 -12.27 9.56 25.68
CA SER A 290 -11.88 10.47 24.59
C SER A 290 -12.08 11.95 24.95
N GLU A 291 -13.15 12.29 25.68
CA GLU A 291 -13.36 13.67 26.17
C GLU A 291 -12.37 14.04 27.29
N ILE A 292 -12.01 13.12 28.21
CA ILE A 292 -11.02 13.37 29.28
C ILE A 292 -9.64 13.68 28.67
N PHE A 293 -9.25 12.94 27.63
CA PHE A 293 -7.94 13.10 27.00
C PHE A 293 -7.90 14.13 25.88
N LYS A 294 -9.03 14.72 25.53
CA LYS A 294 -9.12 15.74 24.50
C LYS A 294 -8.25 16.95 24.81
N ASN A 295 -7.57 17.47 23.80
CA ASN A 295 -6.65 18.61 23.92
C ASN A 295 -5.54 18.42 24.98
N SER A 296 -5.07 17.20 25.16
CA SER A 296 -3.93 16.88 26.01
C SER A 296 -2.84 16.14 25.22
N ASP A 297 -1.62 16.18 25.74
CA ASP A 297 -0.46 15.47 25.17
C ASP A 297 -0.30 14.05 25.75
N SER A 298 -1.37 13.46 26.30
CA SER A 298 -1.34 12.13 26.92
C SER A 298 -1.22 10.96 25.94
N CYS A 299 -1.28 11.21 24.64
CA CYS A 299 -1.23 10.19 23.56
C CYS A 299 -2.27 9.07 23.74
N VAL A 300 -3.49 9.42 24.14
CA VAL A 300 -4.62 8.47 24.22
C VAL A 300 -5.65 8.81 23.17
N THR A 301 -6.03 7.80 22.36
CA THR A 301 -7.02 7.97 21.29
C THR A 301 -8.01 6.81 21.28
N PRO A 302 -9.27 7.04 20.83
CA PRO A 302 -10.22 5.94 20.64
C PRO A 302 -9.77 5.03 19.49
N VAL A 303 -9.97 3.72 19.64
CA VAL A 303 -9.91 2.79 18.53
C VAL A 303 -11.27 2.84 17.83
N LEU A 304 -11.26 3.32 16.58
CA LEU A 304 -12.47 3.54 15.78
C LEU A 304 -12.70 2.39 14.81
N SER A 305 -13.97 2.09 14.53
CA SER A 305 -14.35 1.30 13.36
C SER A 305 -14.08 2.09 12.07
N LEU A 306 -14.13 1.42 10.90
CA LEU A 306 -13.97 2.09 9.61
C LEU A 306 -15.04 3.17 9.38
N ASP A 307 -16.28 2.92 9.81
CA ASP A 307 -17.38 3.90 9.68
C ASP A 307 -17.20 5.09 10.63
N GLU A 308 -16.80 4.83 11.87
CA GLU A 308 -16.49 5.88 12.84
C GLU A 308 -15.30 6.73 12.36
N ALA A 309 -14.27 6.12 11.76
CA ALA A 309 -13.11 6.84 11.24
C ALA A 309 -13.49 7.81 10.10
N ARG A 310 -14.43 7.43 9.23
CA ARG A 310 -14.92 8.31 8.15
C ARG A 310 -15.64 9.55 8.69
N SER A 311 -16.36 9.40 9.78
CA SER A 311 -17.16 10.48 10.41
C SER A 311 -16.40 11.24 11.50
N HIS A 312 -15.17 10.86 11.80
CA HIS A 312 -14.38 11.52 12.84
C HIS A 312 -14.05 12.98 12.46
N PRO A 313 -14.22 13.96 13.38
CA PRO A 313 -14.03 15.39 13.09
C PRO A 313 -12.68 15.72 12.44
N HIS A 314 -11.60 15.04 12.86
CA HIS A 314 -10.28 15.23 12.28
C HIS A 314 -10.22 14.77 10.82
N ALA A 315 -10.84 13.64 10.50
CA ALA A 315 -10.90 13.12 9.12
C ALA A 315 -11.72 14.06 8.22
N ILE A 316 -12.85 14.58 8.74
CA ILE A 316 -13.69 15.56 8.04
C ILE A 316 -12.91 16.86 7.77
N SER A 317 -12.26 17.43 8.80
CA SER A 317 -11.51 18.68 8.67
C SER A 317 -10.34 18.58 7.68
N ARG A 318 -9.76 17.40 7.53
CA ARG A 318 -8.70 17.12 6.56
C ARG A 318 -9.22 16.65 5.19
N SER A 319 -10.53 16.44 5.04
CA SER A 319 -11.11 15.82 3.83
C SER A 319 -10.41 14.50 3.47
N SER A 320 -10.15 13.66 4.49
CA SER A 320 -9.38 12.41 4.33
C SER A 320 -10.10 11.35 3.50
N PHE A 321 -11.42 11.49 3.32
CA PHE A 321 -12.25 10.56 2.55
C PHE A 321 -13.03 11.31 1.46
N PHE A 322 -13.25 10.63 0.34
CA PHE A 322 -14.11 11.07 -0.75
C PHE A 322 -14.96 9.88 -1.22
N ASN A 323 -16.28 10.05 -1.31
CA ASN A 323 -17.20 8.95 -1.62
C ASN A 323 -16.94 7.70 -0.75
N ASN A 324 -16.70 7.89 0.55
CA ASN A 324 -16.37 6.86 1.55
C ASN A 324 -15.01 6.18 1.39
N PHE A 325 -14.17 6.57 0.45
CA PHE A 325 -12.83 6.01 0.26
C PHE A 325 -11.73 6.97 0.71
N PRO A 326 -10.63 6.45 1.29
CA PRO A 326 -9.48 7.27 1.68
C PRO A 326 -8.82 7.90 0.45
N ARG A 327 -8.22 9.08 0.65
CA ARG A 327 -7.55 9.86 -0.40
C ARG A 327 -6.10 10.09 -0.07
N SER A 328 -5.25 10.04 -1.09
CA SER A 328 -3.82 10.37 -0.96
C SER A 328 -3.50 11.83 -1.30
N ASP A 329 -4.38 12.55 -1.97
CA ASP A 329 -4.11 13.88 -2.50
C ASP A 329 -3.78 14.94 -1.42
N ASN A 330 -4.24 14.75 -0.19
CA ASN A 330 -3.79 15.61 0.92
C ASN A 330 -2.31 15.43 1.30
N MET A 331 -1.72 14.29 0.97
CA MET A 331 -0.34 13.94 1.28
C MET A 331 0.59 14.16 0.08
N LEU A 332 0.09 13.90 -1.13
CA LEU A 332 0.91 13.79 -2.34
C LEU A 332 0.69 14.93 -3.33
N GLN A 333 -0.24 15.86 -3.09
CA GLN A 333 -0.57 16.95 -4.03
C GLN A 333 -0.64 18.30 -3.32
N GLU A 334 -0.27 19.35 -4.05
CA GLU A 334 -0.70 20.70 -3.70
C GLU A 334 -2.23 20.83 -3.86
N LYS A 335 -2.90 21.48 -2.92
CA LYS A 335 -4.36 21.64 -2.93
C LYS A 335 -4.82 22.34 -4.21
N ASN A 336 -5.80 21.79 -4.92
CA ASN A 336 -6.59 22.37 -6.04
C ASN A 336 -6.27 21.90 -7.48
N HIS A 337 -6.19 20.59 -7.77
CA HIS A 337 -6.11 20.12 -9.16
C HIS A 337 -7.25 19.17 -9.57
N LYS A 338 -7.78 19.37 -10.80
CA LYS A 338 -8.75 18.46 -11.45
C LYS A 338 -8.05 17.52 -12.41
N VAL A 339 -8.44 16.24 -12.41
CA VAL A 339 -7.96 15.24 -13.37
C VAL A 339 -8.78 15.34 -14.65
N THR A 340 -8.10 15.39 -15.81
CA THR A 340 -8.74 15.25 -17.14
C THR A 340 -8.57 13.81 -17.60
N LYS A 341 -9.66 13.08 -17.87
CA LYS A 341 -9.61 11.72 -18.42
C LYS A 341 -9.39 11.77 -19.94
N LYS A 342 -8.43 10.99 -20.45
CA LYS A 342 -8.31 10.68 -21.87
C LYS A 342 -8.97 9.33 -22.17
N SER A 343 -9.51 9.18 -23.37
CA SER A 343 -9.99 7.89 -23.87
C SER A 343 -8.83 7.07 -24.44
N ILE A 344 -8.95 5.75 -24.48
CA ILE A 344 -7.95 4.89 -25.10
C ILE A 344 -7.81 5.18 -26.61
N GLN A 345 -8.90 5.56 -27.28
CA GLN A 345 -8.89 5.98 -28.67
C GLN A 345 -8.00 7.19 -28.90
N SER A 346 -8.08 8.20 -28.01
CA SER A 346 -7.21 9.37 -28.05
C SER A 346 -5.73 9.00 -27.91
N ILE A 347 -5.41 8.00 -27.06
CA ILE A 347 -4.03 7.52 -26.91
C ILE A 347 -3.58 6.77 -28.16
N PHE A 348 -4.41 5.94 -28.78
CA PHE A 348 -4.08 5.28 -30.04
C PHE A 348 -3.79 6.28 -31.16
N GLU A 349 -4.56 7.37 -31.25
CA GLU A 349 -4.33 8.45 -32.22
C GLU A 349 -3.02 9.20 -31.94
N GLU A 350 -2.75 9.54 -30.69
CA GLU A 350 -1.50 10.20 -30.25
C GLU A 350 -0.26 9.35 -30.60
N LEU A 351 -0.34 8.03 -30.35
CA LEU A 351 0.72 7.07 -30.65
C LEU A 351 0.77 6.63 -32.11
N LYS A 352 -0.16 7.13 -32.94
CA LYS A 352 -0.27 6.79 -34.36
C LYS A 352 -0.44 5.29 -34.61
N ILE A 353 -1.14 4.60 -33.72
CA ILE A 353 -1.48 3.20 -33.90
C ILE A 353 -2.52 3.10 -35.01
N SER A 354 -2.26 2.24 -35.99
CA SER A 354 -3.13 2.08 -37.18
C SER A 354 -4.56 1.70 -36.79
N LYS A 355 -5.55 2.44 -37.28
CA LYS A 355 -6.98 2.14 -37.06
C LYS A 355 -7.33 0.73 -37.54
N ASP A 356 -6.77 0.32 -38.69
CA ASP A 356 -7.00 -1.02 -39.24
C ASP A 356 -6.47 -2.12 -38.31
N PHE A 357 -5.31 -1.87 -37.67
CA PHE A 357 -4.76 -2.82 -36.71
C PHE A 357 -5.61 -2.88 -35.43
N VAL A 358 -6.09 -1.75 -34.90
CA VAL A 358 -6.99 -1.72 -33.75
C VAL A 358 -8.28 -2.49 -34.05
N GLN A 359 -8.91 -2.23 -35.21
CA GLN A 359 -10.11 -2.96 -35.66
C GLN A 359 -9.87 -4.46 -35.85
N GLN A 360 -8.69 -4.84 -36.33
CA GLN A 360 -8.31 -6.24 -36.45
C GLN A 360 -8.24 -6.96 -35.09
N VAL A 361 -7.58 -6.37 -34.10
CA VAL A 361 -7.45 -6.98 -32.78
C VAL A 361 -8.78 -7.03 -32.02
N GLU A 362 -9.68 -6.07 -32.26
CA GLU A 362 -11.04 -6.09 -31.72
C GLU A 362 -11.86 -7.21 -32.39
N LYS A 363 -11.87 -7.25 -33.72
CA LYS A 363 -12.61 -8.24 -34.51
C LYS A 363 -12.19 -9.68 -34.22
N ASN A 364 -10.92 -9.90 -33.97
CA ASN A 364 -10.37 -11.21 -33.63
C ASN A 364 -10.59 -11.58 -32.16
N GLY A 365 -11.26 -10.72 -31.34
CA GLY A 365 -11.47 -10.95 -29.93
C GLY A 365 -10.17 -10.92 -29.11
N THR A 366 -9.09 -10.41 -29.69
CA THR A 366 -7.77 -10.28 -29.02
C THR A 366 -7.74 -9.12 -28.04
N CYS A 367 -8.55 -8.06 -28.32
CA CYS A 367 -8.68 -6.88 -27.48
C CYS A 367 -10.16 -6.49 -27.36
N LEU A 368 -10.60 -6.18 -26.16
CA LEU A 368 -11.89 -5.56 -25.89
C LEU A 368 -11.63 -4.17 -25.33
N LEU A 369 -12.11 -3.15 -26.01
CA LEU A 369 -12.03 -1.77 -25.53
C LEU A 369 -13.31 -1.45 -24.76
N TYR A 370 -13.18 -1.26 -23.46
CA TYR A 370 -14.28 -0.73 -22.64
C TYR A 370 -14.34 0.78 -22.85
N THR A 371 -15.39 1.25 -23.52
CA THR A 371 -15.74 2.68 -23.48
C THR A 371 -16.35 2.98 -22.11
N SER A 372 -16.10 4.18 -21.59
CA SER A 372 -16.60 4.63 -20.27
C SER A 372 -18.13 4.55 -20.12
N ASP A 373 -18.86 4.37 -21.23
CA ASP A 373 -20.33 4.33 -21.26
C ASP A 373 -20.90 2.92 -21.01
N ALA A 374 -20.08 1.86 -21.09
CA ALA A 374 -20.54 0.49 -20.87
C ALA A 374 -20.62 0.08 -19.39
N ALA A 375 -20.03 0.87 -18.48
CA ALA A 375 -20.09 0.61 -17.05
C ALA A 375 -21.43 1.04 -16.42
N ASP A 376 -22.19 1.94 -17.06
CA ASP A 376 -23.46 2.47 -16.55
C ASP A 376 -24.70 1.65 -16.96
N GLU A 377 -24.60 0.76 -17.95
CA GLU A 377 -25.75 -0.04 -18.42
C GLU A 377 -25.91 -1.42 -17.74
N GLY A 378 -25.00 -1.81 -16.87
CA GLY A 378 -24.96 -3.12 -16.21
C GLY A 378 -25.70 -3.25 -14.86
N VAL A 379 -26.40 -2.20 -14.39
CA VAL A 379 -27.18 -2.24 -13.15
C VAL A 379 -28.63 -1.87 -13.42
N ARG A 380 -29.41 -2.84 -13.85
CA ARG A 380 -30.85 -2.89 -13.64
C ARG A 380 -31.26 -4.25 -13.11
#